data_03ea9ab8f82655acbc5b915a559c0e98
#
_entry.id   03ea9ab8f82655acbc5b915a559c0e98
#
_cell.length_a   1.000
_cell.length_b   1.000
_cell.length_c   1.000
_cell.angle_alpha   90.00
_cell.angle_beta   90.00
_cell.angle_gamma   90.00
#
_symmetry.space_group_name_H-M   'P 1'
#
loop_
_entity.id
_entity.type
_entity.pdbx_description
1 polymer ?
#
loop_
_entity_poly.entity_id
_entity_poly.type
_entity_poly.pdbx_seq_one_letter_code
_entity_poly.pdbx_strand_id
1 'polypeptide(L)'
;LVNLKLISLDEIKNQNPDWPAYKKYFMHGTSHFIGLDTHDVGLWNTPIEAGMVFTCEPGIYIPEEGLGIRLEDDLVVQQNGAPFNLMSEIPLEVEEIEDAMNSK
;
A
#
# COMPACT_ATOMS: atom_id res chain seq x y z
N LEU A 1 9.02 9.22 -0.47
CA LEU A 1 8.60 10.63 -0.38
C LEU A 1 9.79 11.58 -0.51
N VAL A 2 10.94 11.32 0.13
CA VAL A 2 12.14 12.17 0.01
C VAL A 2 12.64 12.22 -1.44
N ASN A 3 12.76 11.07 -2.11
CA ASN A 3 13.19 11.00 -3.50
C ASN A 3 12.25 11.74 -4.47
N LEU A 4 10.97 11.82 -4.12
CA LEU A 4 9.95 12.59 -4.86
C LEU A 4 9.94 14.08 -4.47
N LYS A 5 10.83 14.51 -3.55
CA LYS A 5 10.91 15.88 -3.03
C LYS A 5 9.61 16.38 -2.36
N LEU A 6 8.75 15.48 -1.92
CA LEU A 6 7.52 15.80 -1.20
C LEU A 6 7.78 16.15 0.26
N ILE A 7 8.81 15.53 0.88
CA ILE A 7 9.29 15.85 2.22
C ILE A 7 10.82 15.95 2.22
N SER A 8 11.37 16.73 3.13
CA SER A 8 12.81 16.89 3.32
C SER A 8 13.36 16.02 4.46
N LEU A 9 14.68 15.83 4.47
CA LEU A 9 15.35 15.16 5.60
C LEU A 9 15.25 15.96 6.88
N ASP A 10 15.15 17.29 6.79
CA ASP A 10 15.01 18.16 7.97
C ASP A 10 13.61 18.06 8.58
N GLU A 11 12.56 17.92 7.78
CA GLU A 11 11.21 17.62 8.26
C GLU A 11 11.17 16.27 9.00
N ILE A 12 11.87 15.26 8.48
CA ILE A 12 11.95 13.94 9.14
C ILE A 12 12.70 14.06 10.48
N LYS A 13 13.81 14.79 10.54
CA LYS A 13 14.59 14.96 11.78
C LYS A 13 13.82 15.69 12.87
N ASN A 14 13.00 16.66 12.50
CA ASN A 14 12.27 17.54 13.40
C ASN A 14 10.77 17.20 13.51
N GLN A 15 10.36 16.04 13.01
CA GLN A 15 8.95 15.64 12.97
C GLN A 15 8.35 15.42 14.35
N ASN A 16 7.06 15.66 14.47
CA ASN A 16 6.28 15.25 15.63
C ASN A 16 6.16 13.72 15.66
N PRO A 17 6.56 13.02 16.74
CA PRO A 17 6.42 11.55 16.83
C PRO A 17 4.98 11.05 16.70
N ASP A 18 3.99 11.82 17.17
CA ASP A 18 2.58 11.47 17.10
C ASP A 18 1.99 11.67 15.69
N TRP A 19 2.64 12.54 14.89
CA TRP A 19 2.26 12.81 13.51
C TRP A 19 3.51 12.91 12.64
N PRO A 20 4.10 11.77 12.24
CA PRO A 20 5.29 11.73 11.40
C PRO A 20 5.11 12.44 10.06
N ALA A 21 6.19 13.02 9.53
CA ALA A 21 6.16 13.85 8.32
C ALA A 21 5.55 13.15 7.09
N TYR A 22 5.70 11.84 6.97
CA TYR A 22 5.13 11.08 5.86
C TYR A 22 3.59 11.10 5.83
N LYS A 23 2.93 11.26 7.00
CA LYS A 23 1.46 11.27 7.10
C LYS A 23 0.80 12.43 6.36
N LYS A 24 1.56 13.45 5.98
CA LYS A 24 1.05 14.52 5.11
C LYS A 24 0.62 13.98 3.74
N TYR A 25 1.33 12.99 3.21
CA TYR A 25 1.11 12.43 1.88
C TYR A 25 0.71 10.95 1.87
N PHE A 26 0.79 10.30 3.04
CA PHE A 26 0.39 8.91 3.24
C PHE A 26 -0.18 8.75 4.66
N MET A 27 -1.46 8.93 4.81
CA MET A 27 -2.13 9.11 6.10
C MET A 27 -2.85 7.86 6.63
N HIS A 28 -2.89 6.79 5.88
CA HIS A 28 -3.54 5.52 6.27
C HIS A 28 -2.54 4.38 6.52
N GLY A 29 -3.02 3.23 6.95
CA GLY A 29 -2.22 2.00 7.07
C GLY A 29 -1.84 1.44 5.69
N THR A 30 -0.79 0.62 5.65
CA THR A 30 -0.35 -0.06 4.42
C THR A 30 -1.02 -1.40 4.20
N SER A 31 -1.76 -1.91 5.20
CA SER A 31 -2.22 -3.29 5.19
C SER A 31 -3.33 -3.50 6.22
N HIS A 32 -4.24 -4.40 5.93
CA HIS A 32 -5.23 -4.94 6.87
C HIS A 32 -5.53 -6.41 6.53
N PHE A 33 -6.14 -7.13 7.47
CA PHE A 33 -6.70 -8.45 7.19
C PHE A 33 -7.86 -8.32 6.20
N ILE A 34 -7.94 -9.26 5.28
CA ILE A 34 -9.02 -9.39 4.30
C ILE A 34 -9.52 -10.84 4.27
N GLY A 35 -10.83 -11.04 4.13
CA GLY A 35 -11.46 -12.34 4.13
C GLY A 35 -12.89 -12.25 3.64
N LEU A 36 -13.87 -12.67 4.46
CA LEU A 36 -15.29 -12.52 4.13
C LEU A 36 -15.69 -11.04 4.08
N ASP A 37 -15.09 -10.23 4.94
CA ASP A 37 -15.23 -8.78 4.93
C ASP A 37 -13.97 -8.12 4.38
N THR A 38 -14.12 -6.96 3.73
CA THR A 38 -12.99 -6.17 3.20
C THR A 38 -12.01 -5.80 4.32
N HIS A 39 -12.51 -5.33 5.47
CA HIS A 39 -11.74 -5.15 6.68
C HIS A 39 -12.13 -6.28 7.65
N ASP A 40 -11.46 -7.42 7.53
CA ASP A 40 -11.83 -8.61 8.28
C ASP A 40 -11.13 -8.68 9.64
N VAL A 41 -11.60 -9.60 10.47
CA VAL A 41 -11.08 -9.83 11.80
C VAL A 41 -9.67 -10.41 11.75
N GLY A 42 -8.83 -10.02 12.71
CA GLY A 42 -7.48 -10.52 12.85
C GLY A 42 -6.83 -10.07 14.16
N LEU A 43 -5.81 -10.80 14.58
CA LEU A 43 -5.07 -10.49 15.80
C LEU A 43 -3.77 -9.76 15.49
N TRP A 44 -3.78 -8.45 15.62
CA TRP A 44 -2.64 -7.58 15.30
C TRP A 44 -1.40 -7.73 16.20
N ASN A 45 -1.56 -8.36 17.35
CA ASN A 45 -0.49 -8.59 18.33
C ASN A 45 0.05 -10.02 18.30
N THR A 46 -0.24 -10.78 17.26
CA THR A 46 0.32 -12.12 17.04
C THR A 46 1.34 -12.08 15.89
N PRO A 47 2.32 -12.99 15.88
CA PRO A 47 3.22 -13.14 14.74
C PRO A 47 2.45 -13.43 13.45
N ILE A 48 2.97 -12.91 12.34
CA ILE A 48 2.45 -13.23 11.00
C ILE A 48 2.82 -14.68 10.68
N GLU A 49 1.84 -15.47 10.24
CA GLU A 49 1.99 -16.89 9.93
C GLU A 49 1.62 -17.19 8.47
N ALA A 50 2.18 -18.27 7.94
CA ALA A 50 1.84 -18.75 6.60
C ALA A 50 0.34 -19.05 6.46
N GLY A 51 -0.25 -18.66 5.35
CA GLY A 51 -1.69 -18.77 5.08
C GLY A 51 -2.50 -17.53 5.47
N MET A 52 -1.94 -16.59 6.22
CA MET A 52 -2.60 -15.31 6.46
C MET A 52 -2.68 -14.50 5.17
N VAL A 53 -3.77 -13.76 4.99
CA VAL A 53 -4.01 -12.90 3.83
C VAL A 53 -4.13 -11.45 4.30
N PHE A 54 -3.40 -10.56 3.62
CA PHE A 54 -3.38 -9.14 3.91
C PHE A 54 -3.47 -8.35 2.61
N THR A 55 -4.04 -7.16 2.68
CA THR A 55 -3.85 -6.16 1.64
C THR A 55 -2.43 -5.58 1.70
N CYS A 56 -1.92 -5.12 0.57
CA CYS A 56 -0.74 -4.26 0.49
C CYS A 56 -1.13 -3.03 -0.33
N GLU A 57 -1.40 -1.94 0.35
CA GLU A 57 -2.09 -0.78 -0.22
C GLU A 57 -1.35 0.55 -0.01
N PRO A 58 -0.06 0.65 -0.38
CA PRO A 58 0.64 1.92 -0.31
C PRO A 58 -0.01 2.97 -1.21
N GLY A 59 -0.08 4.21 -0.73
CA GLY A 59 -0.65 5.32 -1.49
C GLY A 59 0.12 6.61 -1.29
N ILE A 60 0.06 7.50 -2.28
CA ILE A 60 0.56 8.87 -2.20
C ILE A 60 -0.57 9.81 -2.58
N TYR A 61 -0.81 10.80 -1.72
CA TYR A 61 -1.86 11.79 -1.89
C TYR A 61 -1.24 13.18 -1.80
N ILE A 62 -1.42 13.99 -2.84
CA ILE A 62 -0.89 15.35 -2.94
C ILE A 62 -2.08 16.31 -3.00
N PRO A 63 -2.63 16.76 -1.84
CA PRO A 63 -3.82 17.59 -1.80
C PRO A 63 -3.67 18.89 -2.58
N GLU A 64 -2.46 19.46 -2.58
CA GLU A 64 -2.12 20.69 -3.29
C GLU A 64 -2.31 20.58 -4.81
N GLU A 65 -2.20 19.35 -5.34
CA GLU A 65 -2.38 19.04 -6.77
C GLU A 65 -3.73 18.37 -7.06
N GLY A 66 -4.53 18.09 -6.03
CA GLY A 66 -5.77 17.33 -6.17
C GLY A 66 -5.54 15.89 -6.67
N LEU A 67 -4.35 15.33 -6.40
CA LEU A 67 -3.90 14.03 -6.90
C LEU A 67 -3.79 13.02 -5.76
N GLY A 68 -4.23 11.81 -6.03
CA GLY A 68 -4.00 10.65 -5.16
C GLY A 68 -3.93 9.37 -5.97
N ILE A 69 -2.94 8.54 -5.65
CA ILE A 69 -2.77 7.20 -6.26
C ILE A 69 -2.53 6.22 -5.14
N ARG A 70 -3.29 5.12 -5.13
CA ARG A 70 -3.09 3.94 -4.28
C ARG A 70 -3.04 2.71 -5.16
N LEU A 71 -2.01 1.89 -4.97
CA LEU A 71 -1.91 0.57 -5.56
C LEU A 71 -2.18 -0.43 -4.45
N GLU A 72 -3.04 -1.40 -4.72
CA GLU A 72 -3.49 -2.36 -3.71
C GLU A 72 -3.47 -3.78 -4.28
N ASP A 73 -2.70 -4.63 -3.63
CA ASP A 73 -2.61 -6.05 -3.91
C ASP A 73 -3.04 -6.86 -2.68
N ASP A 74 -3.63 -8.03 -2.91
CA ASP A 74 -3.91 -9.03 -1.89
C ASP A 74 -2.78 -10.06 -1.84
N LEU A 75 -2.16 -10.18 -0.67
CA LEU A 75 -0.96 -11.00 -0.47
C LEU A 75 -1.23 -12.15 0.48
N VAL A 76 -0.86 -13.38 0.05
CA VAL A 76 -0.86 -14.58 0.90
C VAL A 76 0.52 -14.82 1.47
N VAL A 77 0.63 -14.86 2.79
CA VAL A 77 1.90 -15.18 3.47
C VAL A 77 2.30 -16.62 3.18
N GLN A 78 3.51 -16.80 2.67
CA GLN A 78 4.07 -18.12 2.36
C GLN A 78 4.89 -18.67 3.54
N GLN A 79 5.03 -20.00 3.62
CA GLN A 79 5.91 -20.65 4.61
C GLN A 79 7.37 -20.20 4.44
N ASN A 80 7.81 -19.98 3.21
CA ASN A 80 9.16 -19.55 2.86
C ASN A 80 9.11 -18.62 1.64
N GLY A 81 10.04 -17.66 1.58
CA GLY A 81 10.16 -16.75 0.44
C GLY A 81 9.23 -15.55 0.50
N ALA A 82 9.03 -14.91 -0.65
CA ALA A 82 8.14 -13.76 -0.79
C ALA A 82 6.67 -14.18 -0.66
N PRO A 83 5.78 -13.28 -0.21
CA PRO A 83 4.34 -13.55 -0.24
C PRO A 83 3.86 -13.78 -1.68
N PHE A 84 2.80 -14.57 -1.82
CA PHE A 84 2.14 -14.79 -3.10
C PHE A 84 1.14 -13.66 -3.35
N ASN A 85 1.28 -12.98 -4.49
CA ASN A 85 0.38 -11.91 -4.89
C ASN A 85 -0.82 -12.51 -5.66
N LEU A 86 -2.02 -12.39 -5.09
CA LEU A 86 -3.26 -12.86 -5.71
C LEU A 86 -3.67 -12.02 -6.93
N MET A 87 -3.15 -10.79 -7.03
CA MET A 87 -3.47 -9.84 -8.09
C MET A 87 -2.45 -9.84 -9.24
N SER A 88 -1.48 -10.77 -9.24
CA SER A 88 -0.35 -10.80 -10.18
C SER A 88 -0.73 -10.88 -11.68
N GLU A 89 -1.96 -11.32 -11.98
CA GLU A 89 -2.49 -11.40 -13.35
C GLU A 89 -3.21 -10.10 -13.80
N ILE A 90 -3.35 -9.13 -12.89
CA ILE A 90 -4.05 -7.88 -13.17
C ILE A 90 -3.05 -6.82 -13.63
N PRO A 91 -3.28 -6.14 -14.76
CA PRO A 91 -2.42 -5.08 -15.24
C PRO A 91 -2.22 -3.97 -14.20
N LEU A 92 -0.97 -3.57 -13.98
CA LEU A 92 -0.59 -2.53 -13.02
C LEU A 92 0.08 -1.33 -13.69
N GLU A 93 0.91 -1.59 -14.70
CA GLU A 93 1.63 -0.55 -15.41
C GLU A 93 0.69 0.25 -16.34
N VAL A 94 1.00 1.53 -16.54
CA VAL A 94 0.14 2.45 -17.32
C VAL A 94 -0.11 1.90 -18.73
N GLU A 95 0.94 1.45 -19.39
CA GLU A 95 0.89 0.92 -20.74
C GLU A 95 0.02 -0.35 -20.84
N GLU A 96 0.13 -1.25 -19.85
CA GLU A 96 -0.68 -2.48 -19.79
C GLU A 96 -2.17 -2.16 -19.59
N ILE A 97 -2.48 -1.19 -18.74
CA ILE A 97 -3.85 -0.73 -18.50
C ILE A 97 -4.44 -0.08 -19.75
N GLU A 98 -3.68 0.81 -20.40
CA GLU A 98 -4.10 1.48 -21.65
C GLU A 98 -4.33 0.46 -22.77
N ASP A 99 -3.45 -0.54 -22.92
CA ASP A 99 -3.61 -1.62 -23.90
C ASP A 99 -4.84 -2.46 -23.60
N ALA A 100 -5.09 -2.82 -22.34
CA ALA A 100 -6.28 -3.57 -21.94
C ALA A 100 -7.58 -2.79 -22.21
N MET A 101 -7.58 -1.47 -21.99
CA MET A 101 -8.74 -0.59 -22.25
C MET A 101 -9.00 -0.42 -23.76
N ASN A 102 -7.97 -0.47 -24.59
CA ASN A 102 -8.05 -0.28 -26.05
C ASN A 102 -8.19 -1.57 -26.84
N SER A 103 -7.94 -2.74 -26.22
CA SER A 103 -8.19 -4.04 -26.84
C SER A 103 -9.70 -4.30 -26.93
N LYS A 104 -10.19 -4.39 -28.17
CA LYS A 104 -11.60 -4.76 -28.48
C LYS A 104 -11.71 -6.25 -28.73
#